data_0b8fd65f2ddfa3e98e3ac7d670524750
#
_entry.id   0b8fd65f2ddfa3e98e3ac7d670524750
#
_cell.length_a   1.000
_cell.length_b   1.000
_cell.length_c   1.000
_cell.angle_alpha   90.00
_cell.angle_beta   90.00
_cell.angle_gamma   90.00
#
_symmetry.space_group_name_H-M   'P 1'
#
loop_
_entity.id
_entity.type
_entity.pdbx_description
1 polymer ?
#
loop_
_entity_poly.entity_id
_entity_poly.type
_entity_poly.pdbx_seq_one_letter_code
_entity_poly.pdbx_strand_id
1 'polypeptide(L)'
;MKKVLIVLLCVAFMAAFAGPAAAKTLKIGTLSPLTGPYAQDGTDIKQGVMTAVEVFGPIEGYDEVVVEPGDSACDGGKATMAANKLINTDVDAVIGAYCSSATEPSQIPINEAGIVQITPASTAERLTHKGYTNFFRMPPRDDVQAWSTVQFFENKLNAKTVALIDDKQTYTAGLTENIKKFAEENGVLEIVAHEHITPGDSDFTAVLTKLKKVNPDVIYMSTYQPEGSKMIQQARKLGLESVFMSEDAVFHPKFLEVAGPAAEGVYLTFAKAPDTPERQAFEETYKKKWNTDAVGSYAYYAYDAAMVILGAAAKGSALDGESLAKTIRENEWDGVSGKIKFDEKGDRELAHIIWLVKDNQFVPYWDPLTGQDL
;
A
#
# COMPACT_ATOMS: atom_id res chain seq x y z
N MET A 1 5.64 -58.65 42.98
CA MET A 1 6.42 -58.45 41.73
C MET A 1 5.55 -58.25 40.47
N LYS A 2 4.47 -59.02 40.20
CA LYS A 2 3.63 -58.90 39.03
C LYS A 2 2.84 -57.55 38.95
N LYS A 3 2.43 -56.93 40.06
CA LYS A 3 1.70 -55.65 40.06
C LYS A 3 2.57 -54.43 39.80
N VAL A 4 3.86 -54.46 40.14
CA VAL A 4 4.82 -53.38 39.88
C VAL A 4 5.25 -53.38 38.45
N LEU A 5 5.31 -54.55 37.81
CA LEU A 5 5.69 -54.68 36.39
C LEU A 5 4.61 -54.12 35.45
N ILE A 6 3.31 -54.29 35.80
CA ILE A 6 2.18 -53.76 35.00
C ILE A 6 2.14 -52.19 35.07
N VAL A 7 2.43 -51.59 36.19
CA VAL A 7 2.44 -50.11 36.36
C VAL A 7 3.61 -49.50 35.59
N LEU A 8 4.78 -50.13 35.56
CA LEU A 8 5.93 -49.71 34.76
C LEU A 8 5.69 -49.85 33.24
N LEU A 9 4.97 -50.88 32.81
CA LEU A 9 4.59 -51.03 31.40
C LEU A 9 3.57 -50.00 30.94
N CYS A 10 2.60 -49.60 31.79
CA CYS A 10 1.61 -48.55 31.47
C CYS A 10 2.25 -47.15 31.40
N VAL A 11 3.23 -46.84 32.30
CA VAL A 11 3.96 -45.54 32.23
C VAL A 11 4.89 -45.48 31.00
N ALA A 12 5.53 -46.60 30.63
CA ALA A 12 6.33 -46.65 29.40
C ALA A 12 5.49 -46.56 28.11
N PHE A 13 4.22 -47.00 28.14
CA PHE A 13 3.30 -46.93 27.00
C PHE A 13 2.69 -45.51 26.83
N MET A 14 2.54 -44.73 27.93
CA MET A 14 2.11 -43.31 27.83
C MET A 14 3.23 -42.36 27.36
N ALA A 15 4.49 -42.70 27.60
CA ALA A 15 5.63 -41.91 27.12
C ALA A 15 5.94 -42.14 25.61
N ALA A 16 5.42 -43.21 25.00
CA ALA A 16 5.68 -43.57 23.60
C ALA A 16 4.73 -42.88 22.57
N PHE A 17 3.70 -42.15 23.03
CA PHE A 17 2.75 -41.43 22.18
C PHE A 17 2.98 -39.92 22.10
N ALA A 18 4.06 -39.38 22.65
CA ALA A 18 4.53 -38.07 22.28
C ALA A 18 5.25 -38.19 20.92
N GLY A 19 4.47 -38.36 19.86
CA GLY A 19 4.98 -38.15 18.50
C GLY A 19 5.62 -36.75 18.43
N PRO A 20 6.61 -36.54 17.57
CA PRO A 20 7.13 -35.20 17.37
C PRO A 20 5.94 -34.27 17.07
N ALA A 21 5.75 -33.25 17.89
CA ALA A 21 4.78 -32.20 17.55
C ALA A 21 5.12 -31.75 16.13
N ALA A 22 4.14 -31.80 15.23
CA ALA A 22 4.37 -31.33 13.87
C ALA A 22 4.88 -29.90 13.95
N ALA A 23 5.96 -29.62 13.23
CA ALA A 23 6.52 -28.27 13.14
C ALA A 23 5.41 -27.30 12.76
N LYS A 24 5.20 -26.25 13.55
CA LYS A 24 4.17 -25.27 13.30
C LYS A 24 4.77 -24.11 12.52
N THR A 25 4.39 -23.97 11.26
CA THR A 25 4.82 -22.91 10.37
C THR A 25 3.76 -21.81 10.33
N LEU A 26 4.16 -20.56 10.48
CA LEU A 26 3.32 -19.41 10.17
C LEU A 26 3.59 -19.01 8.71
N LYS A 27 2.54 -18.99 7.87
CA LYS A 27 2.66 -18.70 6.45
C LYS A 27 1.97 -17.37 6.10
N ILE A 28 2.75 -16.42 5.61
CA ILE A 28 2.24 -15.12 5.14
C ILE A 28 2.30 -15.09 3.61
N GLY A 29 1.14 -15.00 2.96
CA GLY A 29 1.06 -14.76 1.52
C GLY A 29 1.36 -13.29 1.20
N THR A 30 2.18 -13.02 0.18
CA THR A 30 2.29 -11.68 -0.39
C THR A 30 1.60 -11.66 -1.74
N LEU A 31 0.63 -10.76 -1.93
CA LEU A 31 -0.07 -10.59 -3.19
C LEU A 31 0.30 -9.21 -3.77
N SER A 32 1.22 -9.18 -4.73
CA SER A 32 1.75 -7.93 -5.30
C SER A 32 2.12 -8.12 -6.77
N PRO A 33 2.25 -7.04 -7.57
CA PRO A 33 2.67 -7.18 -8.96
C PRO A 33 4.17 -7.53 -9.02
N LEU A 34 4.48 -8.80 -9.25
CA LEU A 34 5.88 -9.27 -9.41
C LEU A 34 6.32 -9.27 -10.87
N THR A 35 5.36 -9.08 -11.78
CA THR A 35 5.58 -8.91 -13.23
C THR A 35 4.82 -7.71 -13.76
N GLY A 36 5.24 -7.21 -14.95
CA GLY A 36 4.60 -6.06 -15.61
C GLY A 36 5.17 -4.71 -15.21
N PRO A 37 4.48 -3.61 -15.56
CA PRO A 37 5.00 -2.24 -15.37
C PRO A 37 5.30 -1.88 -13.91
N TYR A 38 4.55 -2.43 -12.97
CA TYR A 38 4.60 -2.11 -11.53
C TYR A 38 5.40 -3.14 -10.72
N ALA A 39 6.25 -3.95 -11.39
CA ALA A 39 7.00 -5.03 -10.73
C ALA A 39 8.00 -4.53 -9.68
N GLN A 40 8.47 -3.28 -9.80
CA GLN A 40 9.34 -2.69 -8.79
C GLN A 40 8.57 -2.51 -7.46
N ASP A 41 7.40 -1.87 -7.50
CA ASP A 41 6.56 -1.66 -6.30
C ASP A 41 6.16 -2.98 -5.65
N GLY A 42 5.80 -3.99 -6.47
CA GLY A 42 5.48 -5.32 -5.97
C GLY A 42 6.68 -6.03 -5.33
N THR A 43 7.87 -5.83 -5.87
CA THR A 43 9.11 -6.34 -5.29
C THR A 43 9.40 -5.66 -3.96
N ASP A 44 9.25 -4.34 -3.88
CA ASP A 44 9.48 -3.57 -2.65
C ASP A 44 8.52 -3.99 -1.53
N ILE A 45 7.23 -4.23 -1.86
CA ILE A 45 6.25 -4.78 -0.92
C ILE A 45 6.70 -6.15 -0.37
N LYS A 46 7.03 -7.10 -1.25
CA LYS A 46 7.52 -8.42 -0.84
C LYS A 46 8.77 -8.30 0.03
N GLN A 47 9.70 -7.45 -0.35
CA GLN A 47 10.94 -7.21 0.40
C GLN A 47 10.67 -6.59 1.77
N GLY A 48 9.70 -5.69 1.88
CA GLY A 48 9.23 -5.12 3.16
C GLY A 48 8.74 -6.21 4.12
N VAL A 49 7.86 -7.11 3.63
CA VAL A 49 7.37 -8.27 4.40
C VAL A 49 8.52 -9.18 4.85
N MET A 50 9.42 -9.54 3.93
CA MET A 50 10.55 -10.42 4.25
C MET A 50 11.56 -9.77 5.21
N THR A 51 11.66 -8.45 5.21
CA THR A 51 12.48 -7.71 6.19
C THR A 51 11.82 -7.74 7.56
N ALA A 52 10.49 -7.59 7.64
CA ALA A 52 9.75 -7.69 8.90
C ALA A 52 9.92 -9.06 9.56
N VAL A 53 9.81 -10.14 8.78
CA VAL A 53 10.00 -11.51 9.29
C VAL A 53 11.39 -11.69 9.90
N GLU A 54 12.43 -11.17 9.25
CA GLU A 54 13.80 -11.25 9.77
C GLU A 54 13.99 -10.42 11.04
N VAL A 55 13.49 -9.18 11.04
CA VAL A 55 13.63 -8.25 12.18
C VAL A 55 12.83 -8.72 13.39
N PHE A 56 11.64 -9.28 13.17
CA PHE A 56 10.79 -9.77 14.24
C PHE A 56 11.43 -10.97 14.97
N GLY A 57 12.06 -11.86 14.21
CA GLY A 57 12.72 -13.05 14.72
C GLY A 57 11.76 -14.17 15.13
N PRO A 58 12.20 -15.10 16.01
CA PRO A 58 11.41 -16.28 16.40
C PRO A 58 10.13 -15.92 17.15
N ILE A 59 9.05 -16.65 16.89
CA ILE A 59 7.76 -16.51 17.58
C ILE A 59 7.52 -17.77 18.39
N GLU A 60 7.22 -17.61 19.69
CA GLU A 60 6.92 -18.76 20.56
C GLU A 60 5.74 -19.57 20.00
N GLY A 61 5.92 -20.89 19.93
CA GLY A 61 4.93 -21.81 19.38
C GLY A 61 4.98 -21.99 17.86
N TYR A 62 5.93 -21.36 17.16
CA TYR A 62 6.19 -21.55 15.73
C TYR A 62 7.67 -21.89 15.52
N ASP A 63 7.93 -22.85 14.65
CA ASP A 63 9.29 -23.26 14.29
C ASP A 63 9.89 -22.36 13.21
N GLU A 64 9.03 -21.82 12.33
CA GLU A 64 9.43 -20.91 11.27
C GLU A 64 8.29 -19.99 10.80
N VAL A 65 8.65 -18.91 10.14
CA VAL A 65 7.76 -18.02 9.39
C VAL A 65 8.14 -18.07 7.91
N VAL A 66 7.18 -18.41 7.04
CA VAL A 66 7.39 -18.52 5.59
C VAL A 66 6.62 -17.44 4.86
N VAL A 67 7.22 -16.83 3.84
CA VAL A 67 6.58 -15.84 2.97
C VAL A 67 6.34 -16.47 1.60
N GLU A 68 5.06 -16.64 1.23
CA GLU A 68 4.63 -17.23 -0.05
C GLU A 68 4.28 -16.12 -1.06
N PRO A 69 4.97 -16.03 -2.20
CA PRO A 69 4.68 -14.98 -3.17
C PRO A 69 3.53 -15.32 -4.12
N GLY A 70 2.63 -14.36 -4.33
CA GLY A 70 1.58 -14.37 -5.35
C GLY A 70 1.72 -13.16 -6.27
N ASP A 71 1.78 -13.38 -7.58
CA ASP A 71 1.87 -12.33 -8.58
C ASP A 71 0.49 -11.87 -9.04
N SER A 72 0.12 -10.64 -8.71
CA SER A 72 -1.13 -10.01 -9.15
C SER A 72 -1.00 -9.35 -10.52
N ALA A 73 0.20 -8.98 -10.94
CA ALA A 73 0.49 -8.15 -12.12
C ALA A 73 -0.43 -6.91 -12.27
N CYS A 74 -1.04 -6.41 -11.18
CA CYS A 74 -2.09 -5.39 -11.14
C CYS A 74 -3.34 -5.72 -12.00
N ASP A 75 -3.55 -6.99 -12.30
CA ASP A 75 -4.68 -7.50 -13.07
C ASP A 75 -5.63 -8.27 -12.16
N GLY A 76 -6.93 -7.96 -12.24
CA GLY A 76 -7.93 -8.55 -11.33
C GLY A 76 -8.07 -10.07 -11.49
N GLY A 77 -7.96 -10.60 -12.70
CA GLY A 77 -8.04 -12.04 -12.97
C GLY A 77 -6.81 -12.77 -12.43
N LYS A 78 -5.62 -12.24 -12.69
CA LYS A 78 -4.36 -12.80 -12.17
C LYS A 78 -4.31 -12.71 -10.64
N ALA A 79 -4.76 -11.61 -10.06
CA ALA A 79 -4.85 -11.43 -8.61
C ALA A 79 -5.76 -12.48 -7.97
N THR A 80 -6.93 -12.75 -8.57
CA THR A 80 -7.85 -13.80 -8.10
C THR A 80 -7.21 -15.19 -8.19
N MET A 81 -6.52 -15.50 -9.30
CA MET A 81 -5.81 -16.78 -9.44
C MET A 81 -4.67 -16.91 -8.43
N ALA A 82 -3.90 -15.86 -8.21
CA ALA A 82 -2.81 -15.86 -7.23
C ALA A 82 -3.35 -15.98 -5.79
N ALA A 83 -4.46 -15.32 -5.47
CA ALA A 83 -5.14 -15.46 -4.18
C ALA A 83 -5.59 -16.92 -3.93
N ASN A 84 -6.25 -17.55 -4.91
CA ASN A 84 -6.64 -18.95 -4.80
C ASN A 84 -5.43 -19.88 -4.63
N LYS A 85 -4.31 -19.60 -5.31
CA LYS A 85 -3.08 -20.37 -5.11
C LYS A 85 -2.54 -20.23 -3.69
N LEU A 86 -2.51 -19.01 -3.13
CA LEU A 86 -2.09 -18.76 -1.75
C LEU A 86 -3.00 -19.48 -0.75
N ILE A 87 -4.32 -19.44 -0.94
CA ILE A 87 -5.30 -20.18 -0.13
C ILE A 87 -4.99 -21.68 -0.17
N ASN A 88 -4.73 -22.26 -1.35
CA ASN A 88 -4.41 -23.67 -1.51
C ASN A 88 -3.04 -24.08 -0.91
N THR A 89 -2.18 -23.14 -0.57
CA THR A 89 -0.93 -23.39 0.18
C THR A 89 -1.10 -23.22 1.69
N ASP A 90 -2.33 -23.03 2.16
CA ASP A 90 -2.70 -22.85 3.57
C ASP A 90 -1.96 -21.67 4.21
N VAL A 91 -2.01 -20.49 3.58
CA VAL A 91 -1.49 -19.26 4.20
C VAL A 91 -2.40 -18.80 5.32
N ASP A 92 -1.82 -18.34 6.43
CA ASP A 92 -2.54 -17.84 7.61
C ASP A 92 -3.03 -16.40 7.42
N ALA A 93 -2.32 -15.61 6.63
CA ALA A 93 -2.69 -14.23 6.30
C ALA A 93 -2.14 -13.83 4.93
N VAL A 94 -2.74 -12.81 4.29
CA VAL A 94 -2.30 -12.23 3.02
C VAL A 94 -1.97 -10.75 3.19
N ILE A 95 -0.79 -10.33 2.76
CA ILE A 95 -0.40 -8.92 2.63
C ILE A 95 -0.46 -8.55 1.15
N GLY A 96 -1.40 -7.67 0.81
CA GLY A 96 -1.67 -7.28 -0.58
C GLY A 96 -3.16 -6.94 -0.81
N ALA A 97 -3.54 -6.56 -2.05
CA ALA A 97 -2.66 -6.34 -3.18
C ALA A 97 -2.13 -4.89 -3.22
N TYR A 98 -1.34 -4.57 -4.24
CA TYR A 98 -0.86 -3.22 -4.49
C TYR A 98 -1.92 -2.36 -5.19
N CYS A 99 -2.35 -2.76 -6.38
CA CYS A 99 -3.37 -2.03 -7.13
C CYS A 99 -4.78 -2.33 -6.60
N SER A 100 -5.62 -1.29 -6.45
CA SER A 100 -7.01 -1.45 -6.04
C SER A 100 -7.80 -2.36 -7.00
N SER A 101 -7.49 -2.33 -8.31
CA SER A 101 -8.05 -3.21 -9.35
C SER A 101 -7.71 -4.69 -9.14
N ALA A 102 -6.63 -5.00 -8.45
CA ALA A 102 -6.23 -6.35 -8.07
C ALA A 102 -6.78 -6.75 -6.69
N THR A 103 -6.80 -5.81 -5.73
CA THR A 103 -7.31 -6.05 -4.38
C THR A 103 -8.81 -6.37 -4.41
N GLU A 104 -9.59 -5.60 -5.15
CA GLU A 104 -11.04 -5.73 -5.15
C GLU A 104 -11.55 -7.14 -5.51
N PRO A 105 -11.12 -7.78 -6.60
CA PRO A 105 -11.54 -9.14 -6.92
C PRO A 105 -10.86 -10.20 -6.05
N SER A 106 -9.63 -9.99 -5.58
CA SER A 106 -8.93 -10.95 -4.73
C SER A 106 -9.50 -11.02 -3.30
N GLN A 107 -10.15 -9.95 -2.81
CA GLN A 107 -10.83 -9.95 -1.52
C GLN A 107 -11.89 -11.06 -1.42
N ILE A 108 -12.57 -11.39 -2.53
CA ILE A 108 -13.69 -12.34 -2.53
C ILE A 108 -13.21 -13.72 -2.04
N PRO A 109 -12.30 -14.43 -2.75
CA PRO A 109 -11.86 -15.76 -2.31
C PRO A 109 -11.11 -15.72 -0.96
N ILE A 110 -10.36 -14.66 -0.65
CA ILE A 110 -9.63 -14.55 0.62
C ILE A 110 -10.62 -14.41 1.79
N ASN A 111 -11.68 -13.59 1.63
CA ASN A 111 -12.71 -13.46 2.64
C ASN A 111 -13.53 -14.74 2.80
N GLU A 112 -13.90 -15.41 1.71
CA GLU A 112 -14.60 -16.69 1.74
C GLU A 112 -13.80 -17.80 2.43
N ALA A 113 -12.46 -17.77 2.29
CA ALA A 113 -11.56 -18.67 2.99
C ALA A 113 -11.36 -18.31 4.47
N GLY A 114 -11.91 -17.18 4.94
CA GLY A 114 -11.74 -16.70 6.32
C GLY A 114 -10.31 -16.28 6.64
N ILE A 115 -9.51 -15.85 5.66
CA ILE A 115 -8.11 -15.44 5.83
C ILE A 115 -8.05 -13.92 6.00
N VAL A 116 -7.22 -13.43 6.92
CA VAL A 116 -6.97 -11.99 7.06
C VAL A 116 -6.19 -11.46 5.87
N GLN A 117 -6.67 -10.35 5.31
CA GLN A 117 -5.97 -9.60 4.28
C GLN A 117 -5.65 -8.19 4.75
N ILE A 118 -4.38 -7.78 4.65
CA ILE A 118 -3.94 -6.40 4.91
C ILE A 118 -3.33 -5.83 3.63
N THR A 119 -3.98 -4.83 3.03
CA THR A 119 -3.35 -4.14 1.89
C THR A 119 -2.36 -3.09 2.36
N PRO A 120 -1.13 -3.11 1.86
CA PRO A 120 -0.14 -2.08 2.15
C PRO A 120 -0.24 -0.86 1.22
N ALA A 121 -1.12 -0.89 0.20
CA ALA A 121 -1.08 0.10 -0.86
C ALA A 121 -2.43 0.50 -1.46
N SER A 122 -3.41 -0.40 -1.53
CA SER A 122 -4.69 -0.12 -2.19
C SER A 122 -5.55 0.85 -1.39
N THR A 123 -5.92 1.96 -2.01
CA THR A 123 -6.55 3.12 -1.38
C THR A 123 -8.01 3.34 -1.75
N ALA A 124 -8.55 2.66 -2.78
CA ALA A 124 -9.93 2.84 -3.22
C ALA A 124 -10.92 2.68 -2.05
N GLU A 125 -11.76 3.71 -1.84
CA GLU A 125 -12.66 3.84 -0.70
C GLU A 125 -13.53 2.60 -0.49
N ARG A 126 -14.10 2.07 -1.59
CA ARG A 126 -15.04 0.95 -1.54
C ARG A 126 -14.47 -0.38 -1.03
N LEU A 127 -13.14 -0.53 -0.94
CA LEU A 127 -12.51 -1.77 -0.51
C LEU A 127 -12.87 -2.15 0.94
N THR A 128 -13.03 -1.16 1.81
CA THR A 128 -13.45 -1.33 3.22
C THR A 128 -14.96 -1.16 3.44
N HIS A 129 -15.73 -0.87 2.38
CA HIS A 129 -17.18 -0.70 2.47
C HIS A 129 -17.98 -1.96 2.10
N LYS A 130 -17.32 -3.10 1.90
CA LYS A 130 -17.96 -4.38 1.54
C LYS A 130 -18.45 -5.19 2.75
N GLY A 131 -18.19 -4.73 3.96
CA GLY A 131 -18.58 -5.41 5.20
C GLY A 131 -17.68 -6.59 5.56
N TYR A 132 -16.51 -6.74 4.96
CA TYR A 132 -15.53 -7.76 5.32
C TYR A 132 -14.86 -7.40 6.65
N THR A 133 -14.92 -8.31 7.62
CA THR A 133 -14.35 -8.10 8.96
C THR A 133 -12.87 -8.51 9.06
N ASN A 134 -12.35 -9.17 8.04
CA ASN A 134 -10.98 -9.68 7.95
C ASN A 134 -10.11 -8.92 6.94
N PHE A 135 -10.56 -7.77 6.46
CA PHE A 135 -9.81 -6.90 5.56
C PHE A 135 -9.36 -5.63 6.28
N PHE A 136 -8.09 -5.23 6.06
CA PHE A 136 -7.47 -4.06 6.66
C PHE A 136 -6.65 -3.28 5.62
N ARG A 137 -6.49 -1.98 5.82
CA ARG A 137 -5.73 -1.09 4.95
C ARG A 137 -4.73 -0.26 5.73
N MET A 138 -3.49 -0.24 5.25
CA MET A 138 -2.40 0.53 5.85
C MET A 138 -2.37 2.01 5.45
N PRO A 139 -2.47 2.38 4.14
CA PRO A 139 -2.50 3.78 3.71
C PRO A 139 -3.86 4.44 3.97
N PRO A 140 -3.94 5.79 3.91
CA PRO A 140 -5.23 6.49 3.92
C PRO A 140 -6.04 6.20 2.65
N ARG A 141 -7.36 6.51 2.68
CA ARG A 141 -8.29 6.28 1.57
C ARG A 141 -8.24 7.39 0.52
N ASP A 142 -8.73 7.07 -0.69
CA ASP A 142 -8.80 8.00 -1.83
C ASP A 142 -9.69 9.23 -1.55
N ASP A 143 -10.76 9.10 -0.78
CA ASP A 143 -11.61 10.25 -0.43
C ASP A 143 -10.87 11.26 0.46
N VAL A 144 -10.04 10.78 1.40
CA VAL A 144 -9.17 11.64 2.23
C VAL A 144 -8.09 12.30 1.36
N GLN A 145 -7.52 11.55 0.42
CA GLN A 145 -6.50 12.06 -0.51
C GLN A 145 -7.08 13.14 -1.44
N ALA A 146 -8.25 12.89 -2.03
CA ALA A 146 -8.92 13.84 -2.91
C ALA A 146 -9.30 15.12 -2.17
N TRP A 147 -9.83 14.99 -0.95
CA TRP A 147 -10.11 16.15 -0.10
C TRP A 147 -8.85 16.99 0.15
N SER A 148 -7.75 16.34 0.55
CA SER A 148 -6.46 17.01 0.78
C SER A 148 -5.95 17.73 -0.48
N THR A 149 -6.12 17.10 -1.65
CA THR A 149 -5.76 17.66 -2.95
C THR A 149 -6.57 18.90 -3.29
N VAL A 150 -7.89 18.83 -3.13
CA VAL A 150 -8.81 19.97 -3.41
C VAL A 150 -8.53 21.13 -2.43
N GLN A 151 -8.34 20.85 -1.13
CA GLN A 151 -7.94 21.87 -0.18
C GLN A 151 -6.64 22.58 -0.59
N PHE A 152 -5.66 21.85 -1.11
CA PHE A 152 -4.42 22.42 -1.59
C PHE A 152 -4.63 23.33 -2.82
N PHE A 153 -5.43 22.87 -3.79
CA PHE A 153 -5.72 23.68 -4.97
C PHE A 153 -6.40 25.00 -4.63
N GLU A 154 -7.41 24.94 -3.75
CA GLU A 154 -8.21 26.11 -3.38
C GLU A 154 -7.48 27.07 -2.44
N ASN A 155 -6.88 26.55 -1.36
CA ASN A 155 -6.43 27.35 -0.24
C ASN A 155 -4.94 27.71 -0.32
N LYS A 156 -4.12 26.91 -1.01
CA LYS A 156 -2.68 27.15 -1.12
C LYS A 156 -2.30 27.68 -2.49
N LEU A 157 -2.80 27.05 -3.58
CA LEU A 157 -2.51 27.51 -4.93
C LEU A 157 -3.45 28.63 -5.41
N ASN A 158 -4.61 28.80 -4.79
CA ASN A 158 -5.70 29.68 -5.25
C ASN A 158 -6.09 29.39 -6.71
N ALA A 159 -5.99 28.13 -7.13
CA ALA A 159 -6.33 27.68 -8.47
C ALA A 159 -7.83 27.87 -8.77
N LYS A 160 -8.16 28.08 -10.03
CA LYS A 160 -9.55 28.20 -10.51
C LYS A 160 -9.89 27.09 -11.49
N THR A 161 -8.91 26.61 -12.23
CA THR A 161 -9.09 25.63 -13.29
C THR A 161 -8.17 24.42 -13.10
N VAL A 162 -8.73 23.23 -13.21
CA VAL A 162 -7.99 21.97 -13.07
C VAL A 162 -8.29 21.08 -14.27
N ALA A 163 -7.25 20.50 -14.85
CA ALA A 163 -7.38 19.39 -15.78
C ALA A 163 -6.99 18.09 -15.08
N LEU A 164 -7.76 17.03 -15.29
CA LEU A 164 -7.53 15.71 -14.73
C LEU A 164 -7.03 14.77 -15.82
N ILE A 165 -6.09 13.88 -15.46
CA ILE A 165 -5.67 12.75 -16.28
C ILE A 165 -5.76 11.50 -15.43
N ASP A 166 -6.35 10.40 -15.92
CA ASP A 166 -6.31 9.08 -15.32
C ASP A 166 -6.12 7.96 -16.36
N ASP A 167 -5.87 6.75 -15.91
CA ASP A 167 -5.70 5.57 -16.76
C ASP A 167 -6.89 4.59 -16.69
N LYS A 168 -8.03 5.03 -16.14
CA LYS A 168 -9.28 4.26 -15.96
C LYS A 168 -9.20 3.03 -15.06
N GLN A 169 -8.09 2.84 -14.35
CA GLN A 169 -8.03 1.80 -13.33
C GLN A 169 -8.86 2.18 -12.11
N THR A 170 -9.18 1.20 -11.28
CA THR A 170 -10.02 1.36 -10.08
C THR A 170 -9.54 2.50 -9.17
N TYR A 171 -8.24 2.59 -8.94
CA TYR A 171 -7.62 3.63 -8.11
C TYR A 171 -7.68 5.00 -8.79
N THR A 172 -7.05 5.14 -9.93
CA THR A 172 -6.83 6.41 -10.62
C THR A 172 -8.14 7.09 -11.01
N ALA A 173 -9.10 6.32 -11.54
CA ALA A 173 -10.43 6.82 -11.87
C ALA A 173 -11.23 7.17 -10.62
N GLY A 174 -11.18 6.35 -9.56
CA GLY A 174 -11.85 6.63 -8.29
C GLY A 174 -11.36 7.92 -7.64
N LEU A 175 -10.05 8.16 -7.69
CA LEU A 175 -9.46 9.37 -7.14
C LEU A 175 -9.88 10.62 -7.92
N THR A 176 -9.87 10.59 -9.26
CA THR A 176 -10.32 11.72 -10.07
C THR A 176 -11.82 12.00 -9.90
N GLU A 177 -12.65 10.98 -9.73
CA GLU A 177 -14.08 11.15 -9.42
C GLU A 177 -14.30 11.81 -8.04
N ASN A 178 -13.53 11.42 -7.02
CA ASN A 178 -13.58 12.08 -5.71
C ASN A 178 -13.13 13.56 -5.80
N ILE A 179 -12.08 13.87 -6.59
CA ILE A 179 -11.66 15.26 -6.81
C ILE A 179 -12.77 16.08 -7.47
N LYS A 180 -13.43 15.54 -8.51
CA LYS A 180 -14.58 16.20 -9.15
C LYS A 180 -15.69 16.48 -8.14
N LYS A 181 -16.06 15.47 -7.36
CA LYS A 181 -17.09 15.59 -6.33
C LYS A 181 -16.80 16.74 -5.36
N PHE A 182 -15.59 16.79 -4.79
CA PHE A 182 -15.23 17.86 -3.86
C PHE A 182 -15.13 19.24 -4.55
N ALA A 183 -14.65 19.30 -5.79
CA ALA A 183 -14.61 20.53 -6.56
C ALA A 183 -16.04 21.07 -6.82
N GLU A 184 -16.99 20.20 -7.16
CA GLU A 184 -18.41 20.56 -7.34
C GLU A 184 -19.06 20.99 -6.02
N GLU A 185 -18.84 20.28 -4.93
CA GLU A 185 -19.37 20.60 -3.61
C GLU A 185 -18.90 21.96 -3.10
N ASN A 186 -17.63 22.29 -3.33
CA ASN A 186 -17.06 23.58 -2.90
C ASN A 186 -17.39 24.72 -3.87
N GLY A 187 -17.55 24.44 -5.17
CA GLY A 187 -17.93 25.43 -6.18
C GLY A 187 -16.86 26.49 -6.48
N VAL A 188 -15.59 26.24 -6.16
CA VAL A 188 -14.44 27.16 -6.34
C VAL A 188 -13.60 26.76 -7.56
N LEU A 189 -13.46 25.46 -7.79
CA LEU A 189 -12.65 24.86 -8.85
C LEU A 189 -13.52 24.45 -10.03
N GLU A 190 -13.09 24.78 -11.24
CA GLU A 190 -13.67 24.29 -12.48
C GLU A 190 -12.79 23.17 -13.06
N ILE A 191 -13.38 22.00 -13.31
CA ILE A 191 -12.72 20.91 -14.04
C ILE A 191 -12.86 21.20 -15.55
N VAL A 192 -11.84 21.80 -16.13
CA VAL A 192 -11.86 22.27 -17.54
C VAL A 192 -11.52 21.20 -18.57
N ALA A 193 -10.94 20.08 -18.13
CA ALA A 193 -10.66 18.91 -18.97
C ALA A 193 -10.54 17.65 -18.10
N HIS A 194 -10.92 16.51 -18.70
CA HIS A 194 -10.63 15.19 -18.16
C HIS A 194 -10.19 14.28 -19.29
N GLU A 195 -8.92 13.92 -19.27
CA GLU A 195 -8.30 13.10 -20.31
C GLU A 195 -7.92 11.74 -19.74
N HIS A 196 -7.81 10.75 -20.61
CA HIS A 196 -7.47 9.39 -20.22
C HIS A 196 -6.26 8.89 -21.00
N ILE A 197 -5.48 8.06 -20.34
CA ILE A 197 -4.37 7.30 -20.92
C ILE A 197 -4.65 5.80 -20.77
N THR A 198 -3.78 4.96 -21.31
CA THR A 198 -3.82 3.52 -21.14
C THR A 198 -2.67 3.07 -20.25
N PRO A 199 -2.89 2.16 -19.27
CA PRO A 199 -1.80 1.60 -18.47
C PRO A 199 -0.69 1.03 -19.38
N GLY A 200 0.56 1.42 -19.08
CA GLY A 200 1.72 1.03 -19.89
C GLY A 200 2.04 1.96 -21.07
N ASP A 201 1.25 3.01 -21.31
CA ASP A 201 1.57 4.01 -22.31
C ASP A 201 2.93 4.67 -22.04
N SER A 202 3.57 5.09 -23.11
CA SER A 202 4.87 5.77 -23.05
C SER A 202 4.93 7.08 -23.83
N ASP A 203 3.90 7.40 -24.61
CA ASP A 203 3.76 8.64 -25.35
C ASP A 203 2.45 9.35 -24.96
N PHE A 204 2.59 10.50 -24.33
CA PHE A 204 1.50 11.33 -23.81
C PHE A 204 1.34 12.64 -24.62
N THR A 205 2.06 12.78 -25.73
CA THR A 205 2.12 14.01 -26.54
C THR A 205 0.73 14.50 -26.96
N ALA A 206 -0.16 13.57 -27.33
CA ALA A 206 -1.52 13.94 -27.78
C ALA A 206 -2.35 14.56 -26.65
N VAL A 207 -2.39 13.93 -25.47
CA VAL A 207 -3.10 14.41 -24.28
C VAL A 207 -2.50 15.74 -23.82
N LEU A 208 -1.19 15.80 -23.66
CA LEU A 208 -0.50 17.00 -23.20
C LEU A 208 -0.65 18.19 -24.16
N THR A 209 -0.70 17.93 -25.49
CA THR A 209 -0.95 18.98 -26.48
C THR A 209 -2.37 19.56 -26.38
N LYS A 210 -3.37 18.74 -26.05
CA LYS A 210 -4.73 19.22 -25.76
C LYS A 210 -4.73 20.09 -24.50
N LEU A 211 -4.11 19.62 -23.42
CA LEU A 211 -4.06 20.34 -22.15
C LEU A 211 -3.28 21.65 -22.26
N LYS A 212 -2.23 21.69 -23.08
CA LYS A 212 -1.52 22.94 -23.39
C LYS A 212 -2.42 24.01 -24.03
N LYS A 213 -3.40 23.61 -24.85
CA LYS A 213 -4.38 24.54 -25.44
C LYS A 213 -5.42 25.02 -24.44
N VAL A 214 -5.81 24.16 -23.51
CA VAL A 214 -6.75 24.47 -22.42
C VAL A 214 -6.09 25.42 -21.43
N ASN A 215 -4.79 25.21 -21.16
CA ASN A 215 -3.96 25.99 -20.24
C ASN A 215 -4.58 26.14 -18.83
N PRO A 216 -4.87 25.03 -18.14
CA PRO A 216 -5.41 25.07 -16.80
C PRO A 216 -4.37 25.55 -15.78
N ASP A 217 -4.82 26.06 -14.62
CA ASP A 217 -3.92 26.41 -13.53
C ASP A 217 -3.16 25.18 -13.02
N VAL A 218 -3.86 24.05 -12.89
CA VAL A 218 -3.30 22.79 -12.41
C VAL A 218 -3.60 21.65 -13.38
N ILE A 219 -2.63 20.78 -13.60
CA ILE A 219 -2.80 19.46 -14.23
C ILE A 219 -2.58 18.40 -13.13
N TYR A 220 -3.63 17.67 -12.79
CA TYR A 220 -3.58 16.56 -11.88
C TYR A 220 -3.40 15.25 -12.64
N MET A 221 -2.29 14.55 -12.37
CA MET A 221 -1.92 13.30 -13.04
C MET A 221 -2.21 12.13 -12.08
N SER A 222 -3.41 11.55 -12.17
CA SER A 222 -3.75 10.33 -11.44
C SER A 222 -3.26 9.11 -12.22
N THR A 223 -2.01 8.73 -11.96
CA THR A 223 -1.28 7.70 -12.71
C THR A 223 -0.36 6.94 -11.77
N TYR A 224 0.13 5.80 -12.19
CA TYR A 224 1.22 5.14 -11.47
C TYR A 224 2.59 5.73 -11.85
N GLN A 225 3.60 5.39 -11.03
CA GLN A 225 4.96 5.96 -11.15
C GLN A 225 5.56 5.85 -12.57
N PRO A 226 5.46 4.73 -13.31
CA PRO A 226 6.08 4.63 -14.64
C PRO A 226 5.53 5.62 -15.66
N GLU A 227 4.21 5.82 -15.66
CA GLU A 227 3.52 6.76 -16.55
C GLU A 227 3.75 8.20 -16.09
N GLY A 228 3.59 8.49 -14.79
CA GLY A 228 3.79 9.81 -14.20
C GLY A 228 5.18 10.37 -14.49
N SER A 229 6.22 9.56 -14.37
CA SER A 229 7.61 9.97 -14.66
C SER A 229 7.82 10.39 -16.11
N LYS A 230 7.31 9.61 -17.05
CA LYS A 230 7.43 9.91 -18.50
C LYS A 230 6.55 11.08 -18.89
N MET A 231 5.37 11.17 -18.31
CA MET A 231 4.41 12.23 -18.60
C MET A 231 4.97 13.59 -18.23
N ILE A 232 5.55 13.74 -17.02
CA ILE A 232 6.13 15.02 -16.62
C ILE A 232 7.32 15.41 -17.48
N GLN A 233 8.17 14.47 -17.92
CA GLN A 233 9.25 14.77 -18.87
C GLN A 233 8.71 15.33 -20.17
N GLN A 234 7.66 14.72 -20.73
CA GLN A 234 7.05 15.17 -21.96
C GLN A 234 6.33 16.52 -21.80
N ALA A 235 5.65 16.72 -20.68
CA ALA A 235 4.99 17.98 -20.36
C ALA A 235 5.99 19.16 -20.31
N ARG A 236 7.11 18.99 -19.63
CA ARG A 236 8.17 20.00 -19.56
C ARG A 236 8.79 20.26 -20.96
N LYS A 237 9.04 19.20 -21.72
CA LYS A 237 9.56 19.32 -23.09
C LYS A 237 8.60 20.07 -24.04
N LEU A 238 7.30 19.89 -23.85
CA LEU A 238 6.26 20.59 -24.60
C LEU A 238 6.06 22.04 -24.09
N GLY A 239 6.70 22.43 -22.99
CA GLY A 239 6.57 23.77 -22.41
C GLY A 239 5.19 24.05 -21.84
N LEU A 240 4.60 23.10 -21.10
CA LEU A 240 3.42 23.32 -20.28
C LEU A 240 3.85 24.08 -19.01
N GLU A 241 3.13 25.15 -18.70
CA GLU A 241 3.43 26.05 -17.56
C GLU A 241 2.50 25.82 -16.36
N SER A 242 1.45 25.03 -16.52
CA SER A 242 0.55 24.63 -15.43
C SER A 242 1.32 24.07 -14.24
N VAL A 243 0.77 24.22 -13.03
CA VAL A 243 1.24 23.46 -11.87
C VAL A 243 0.93 21.98 -12.08
N PHE A 244 1.89 21.12 -11.82
CA PHE A 244 1.70 19.67 -11.90
C PHE A 244 1.58 19.07 -10.50
N MET A 245 0.56 18.26 -10.31
CA MET A 245 0.38 17.47 -9.10
C MET A 245 0.03 16.02 -9.46
N SER A 246 0.51 15.11 -8.65
CA SER A 246 0.19 13.70 -8.72
C SER A 246 -0.15 13.18 -7.31
N GLU A 247 -0.18 11.86 -7.16
CA GLU A 247 -0.68 11.19 -5.97
C GLU A 247 0.36 10.23 -5.36
N ASP A 248 -0.05 9.44 -4.37
CA ASP A 248 0.83 8.58 -3.58
C ASP A 248 1.50 7.47 -4.39
N ALA A 249 0.88 6.92 -5.46
CA ALA A 249 1.50 5.89 -6.29
C ALA A 249 2.69 6.41 -7.11
N VAL A 250 2.82 7.74 -7.26
CA VAL A 250 3.99 8.39 -7.87
C VAL A 250 5.06 8.75 -6.83
N PHE A 251 4.71 8.76 -5.55
CA PHE A 251 5.65 9.05 -4.46
C PHE A 251 6.64 7.90 -4.25
N HIS A 252 7.60 7.77 -5.16
CA HIS A 252 8.57 6.69 -5.18
C HIS A 252 9.94 7.19 -5.62
N PRO A 253 11.07 6.74 -5.04
CA PRO A 253 12.42 7.16 -5.46
C PRO A 253 12.67 7.00 -6.97
N LYS A 254 12.07 5.98 -7.58
CA LYS A 254 12.17 5.75 -9.03
C LYS A 254 11.55 6.87 -9.87
N PHE A 255 10.55 7.60 -9.34
CA PHE A 255 10.00 8.78 -9.99
C PHE A 255 11.09 9.86 -10.15
N LEU A 256 11.82 10.14 -9.09
CA LEU A 256 12.90 11.13 -9.12
C LEU A 256 14.03 10.71 -10.07
N GLU A 257 14.40 9.42 -10.04
CA GLU A 257 15.41 8.87 -10.93
C GLU A 257 15.03 8.99 -12.42
N VAL A 258 13.79 8.59 -12.76
CA VAL A 258 13.34 8.55 -14.15
C VAL A 258 12.94 9.93 -14.67
N ALA A 259 12.19 10.70 -13.90
CA ALA A 259 11.77 12.03 -14.30
C ALA A 259 12.94 13.05 -14.31
N GLY A 260 13.93 12.82 -13.42
CA GLY A 260 15.11 13.69 -13.32
C GLY A 260 14.73 15.16 -13.10
N PRO A 261 15.39 16.12 -13.75
CA PRO A 261 15.09 17.54 -13.58
C PRO A 261 13.66 17.95 -13.91
N ALA A 262 12.91 17.12 -14.67
CA ALA A 262 11.51 17.42 -15.00
C ALA A 262 10.58 17.27 -13.78
N ALA A 263 10.99 16.51 -12.77
CA ALA A 263 10.24 16.35 -11.54
C ALA A 263 10.22 17.62 -10.66
N GLU A 264 11.16 18.53 -10.85
CA GLU A 264 11.26 19.75 -10.04
C GLU A 264 9.96 20.55 -10.06
N GLY A 265 9.47 20.93 -8.88
CA GLY A 265 8.23 21.68 -8.71
C GLY A 265 6.94 20.84 -8.89
N VAL A 266 7.03 19.51 -8.98
CA VAL A 266 5.85 18.63 -8.96
C VAL A 266 5.38 18.46 -7.52
N TYR A 267 4.09 18.59 -7.28
CA TYR A 267 3.46 18.29 -6.00
C TYR A 267 2.91 16.88 -5.97
N LEU A 268 2.90 16.27 -4.78
CA LEU A 268 2.36 14.94 -4.55
C LEU A 268 1.66 14.85 -3.20
N THR A 269 0.75 13.91 -3.07
CA THR A 269 0.18 13.53 -1.77
C THR A 269 0.86 12.27 -1.27
N PHE A 270 1.21 12.24 0.00
CA PHE A 270 1.59 11.03 0.74
C PHE A 270 1.42 11.28 2.24
N ALA A 271 1.19 10.23 3.02
CA ALA A 271 1.14 10.38 4.47
C ALA A 271 2.54 10.68 5.03
N LYS A 272 2.60 11.56 6.03
CA LYS A 272 3.85 11.86 6.73
C LYS A 272 4.08 10.84 7.83
N ALA A 273 5.14 10.08 7.72
CA ALA A 273 5.57 9.19 8.79
C ALA A 273 6.55 9.91 9.74
N PRO A 274 6.57 9.53 11.03
CA PRO A 274 7.55 10.06 11.97
C PRO A 274 8.96 9.57 11.63
N ASP A 275 9.95 10.42 11.87
CA ASP A 275 11.36 10.03 11.83
C ASP A 275 11.76 9.45 13.19
N THR A 276 11.77 8.13 13.30
CA THR A 276 12.05 7.40 14.53
C THR A 276 13.26 6.49 14.39
N PRO A 277 13.94 6.13 15.48
CA PRO A 277 15.04 5.14 15.43
C PRO A 277 14.63 3.82 14.81
N GLU A 278 13.39 3.37 15.04
CA GLU A 278 12.86 2.12 14.48
C GLU A 278 12.72 2.21 12.96
N ARG A 279 12.26 3.35 12.44
CA ARG A 279 12.20 3.61 11.00
C ARG A 279 13.59 3.61 10.38
N GLN A 280 14.55 4.29 11.00
CA GLN A 280 15.93 4.34 10.52
C GLN A 280 16.57 2.94 10.53
N ALA A 281 16.34 2.15 11.58
CA ALA A 281 16.84 0.76 11.68
C ALA A 281 16.21 -0.14 10.60
N PHE A 282 14.91 0.01 10.31
CA PHE A 282 14.26 -0.67 9.19
C PHE A 282 14.92 -0.30 7.86
N GLU A 283 15.12 0.98 7.58
CA GLU A 283 15.72 1.46 6.33
C GLU A 283 17.14 0.92 6.14
N GLU A 284 17.96 0.94 7.18
CA GLU A 284 19.32 0.38 7.14
C GLU A 284 19.30 -1.13 6.86
N THR A 285 18.43 -1.87 7.56
CA THR A 285 18.29 -3.32 7.39
C THR A 285 17.80 -3.66 5.98
N TYR A 286 16.78 -2.95 5.49
CA TYR A 286 16.23 -3.13 4.17
C TYR A 286 17.32 -2.88 3.09
N LYS A 287 17.96 -1.71 3.13
CA LYS A 287 19.00 -1.32 2.15
C LYS A 287 20.15 -2.33 2.11
N LYS A 288 20.62 -2.74 3.28
CA LYS A 288 21.69 -3.74 3.39
C LYS A 288 21.26 -5.10 2.84
N LYS A 289 20.09 -5.58 3.22
CA LYS A 289 19.58 -6.91 2.84
C LYS A 289 19.37 -7.03 1.34
N TRP A 290 18.78 -6.01 0.73
CA TRP A 290 18.39 -6.01 -0.68
C TRP A 290 19.40 -5.36 -1.61
N ASN A 291 20.52 -4.88 -1.08
CA ASN A 291 21.58 -4.18 -1.81
C ASN A 291 21.02 -3.03 -2.67
N THR A 292 20.29 -2.13 -2.02
CA THR A 292 19.63 -0.96 -2.65
C THR A 292 19.93 0.31 -1.86
N ASP A 293 19.94 1.46 -2.53
CA ASP A 293 20.17 2.76 -1.89
C ASP A 293 18.86 3.41 -1.40
N ALA A 294 17.71 2.87 -1.82
CA ALA A 294 16.41 3.45 -1.52
C ALA A 294 15.40 2.39 -1.07
N VAL A 295 14.42 2.82 -0.29
CA VAL A 295 13.26 2.02 0.14
C VAL A 295 12.04 2.52 -0.63
N GLY A 296 11.33 1.62 -1.31
CA GLY A 296 10.07 1.96 -1.96
C GLY A 296 9.00 2.37 -0.94
N SER A 297 8.17 3.34 -1.29
CA SER A 297 7.24 3.97 -0.35
C SER A 297 6.28 3.00 0.33
N TYR A 298 5.83 1.99 -0.39
CA TYR A 298 4.91 0.98 0.15
C TYR A 298 5.61 -0.17 0.89
N ALA A 299 6.94 -0.28 0.83
CA ALA A 299 7.70 -1.24 1.62
C ALA A 299 7.55 -0.97 3.13
N TYR A 300 7.41 0.29 3.54
CA TYR A 300 7.14 0.65 4.94
C TYR A 300 5.80 0.12 5.42
N TYR A 301 4.74 0.31 4.65
CA TYR A 301 3.42 -0.21 4.98
C TYR A 301 3.35 -1.74 4.93
N ALA A 302 4.09 -2.37 4.01
CA ALA A 302 4.18 -3.82 3.91
C ALA A 302 4.95 -4.43 5.10
N TYR A 303 6.03 -3.77 5.54
CA TYR A 303 6.74 -4.10 6.76
C TYR A 303 5.81 -4.02 7.97
N ASP A 304 5.12 -2.91 8.15
CA ASP A 304 4.19 -2.71 9.25
C ASP A 304 3.03 -3.70 9.24
N ALA A 305 2.46 -4.00 8.06
CA ALA A 305 1.42 -5.02 7.93
C ALA A 305 1.90 -6.41 8.41
N ALA A 306 3.15 -6.76 8.06
CA ALA A 306 3.75 -8.00 8.55
C ALA A 306 4.02 -7.95 10.06
N MET A 307 4.54 -6.85 10.59
CA MET A 307 4.76 -6.67 12.04
C MET A 307 3.45 -6.80 12.84
N VAL A 308 2.33 -6.31 12.30
CA VAL A 308 1.00 -6.46 12.92
C VAL A 308 0.58 -7.93 12.98
N ILE A 309 0.73 -8.69 11.89
CA ILE A 309 0.40 -10.13 11.84
C ILE A 309 1.30 -10.91 12.79
N LEU A 310 2.62 -10.70 12.73
CA LEU A 310 3.60 -11.37 13.59
C LEU A 310 3.38 -11.03 15.06
N GLY A 311 3.10 -9.76 15.37
CA GLY A 311 2.78 -9.30 16.71
C GLY A 311 1.50 -9.91 17.26
N ALA A 312 0.47 -10.09 16.44
CA ALA A 312 -0.76 -10.76 16.83
C ALA A 312 -0.52 -12.25 17.11
N ALA A 313 0.28 -12.93 16.27
CA ALA A 313 0.69 -14.31 16.50
C ALA A 313 1.51 -14.45 17.80
N ALA A 314 2.45 -13.55 18.06
CA ALA A 314 3.26 -13.52 19.28
C ALA A 314 2.43 -13.26 20.56
N LYS A 315 1.29 -12.58 20.44
CA LYS A 315 0.31 -12.42 21.54
C LYS A 315 -0.53 -13.69 21.78
N GLY A 316 -0.28 -14.78 21.03
CA GLY A 316 -1.02 -16.04 21.14
C GLY A 316 -2.37 -16.03 20.45
N SER A 317 -2.59 -15.12 19.49
CA SER A 317 -3.79 -15.17 18.64
C SER A 317 -3.86 -16.49 17.90
N ALA A 318 -5.05 -17.11 17.84
CA ALA A 318 -5.30 -18.11 16.82
C ALA A 318 -5.23 -17.46 15.45
N LEU A 319 -4.72 -18.18 14.45
CA LEU A 319 -4.53 -17.67 13.10
C LEU A 319 -5.74 -17.93 12.18
N ASP A 320 -6.88 -18.40 12.74
CA ASP A 320 -8.15 -18.30 12.02
C ASP A 320 -8.51 -16.83 11.81
N GLY A 321 -9.14 -16.54 10.66
CA GLY A 321 -9.35 -15.15 10.25
C GLY A 321 -10.15 -14.32 11.23
N GLU A 322 -11.08 -14.90 11.97
CA GLU A 322 -11.89 -14.19 12.96
C GLU A 322 -11.05 -13.77 14.18
N SER A 323 -10.33 -14.72 14.78
CA SER A 323 -9.48 -14.48 15.95
C SER A 323 -8.34 -13.52 15.64
N LEU A 324 -7.68 -13.70 14.49
CA LEU A 324 -6.60 -12.83 14.04
C LEU A 324 -7.10 -11.42 13.76
N ALA A 325 -8.20 -11.27 13.02
CA ALA A 325 -8.80 -9.97 12.71
C ALA A 325 -9.26 -9.23 13.99
N LYS A 326 -9.82 -9.97 14.96
CA LYS A 326 -10.19 -9.42 16.26
C LYS A 326 -8.95 -8.90 17.00
N THR A 327 -7.90 -9.70 17.10
CA THR A 327 -6.65 -9.31 17.79
C THR A 327 -6.02 -8.09 17.12
N ILE A 328 -6.00 -8.03 15.79
CA ILE A 328 -5.48 -6.90 15.03
C ILE A 328 -6.27 -5.63 15.35
N ARG A 329 -7.59 -5.69 15.37
CA ARG A 329 -8.47 -4.52 15.57
C ARG A 329 -8.48 -4.02 17.00
N GLU A 330 -8.45 -4.91 17.99
CA GLU A 330 -8.52 -4.55 19.41
C GLU A 330 -7.22 -3.92 19.93
N ASN A 331 -6.09 -4.13 19.28
CA ASN A 331 -4.81 -3.61 19.71
C ASN A 331 -4.40 -2.35 18.91
N GLU A 332 -3.50 -1.57 19.48
CA GLU A 332 -2.71 -0.55 18.82
C GLU A 332 -1.29 -1.09 18.61
N TRP A 333 -0.69 -0.75 17.48
CA TRP A 333 0.62 -1.26 17.08
C TRP A 333 1.56 -0.10 16.80
N ASP A 334 2.84 -0.28 17.12
CA ASP A 334 3.90 0.63 16.73
C ASP A 334 4.47 0.22 15.38
N GLY A 335 4.45 1.13 14.40
CA GLY A 335 4.98 0.90 13.07
C GLY A 335 6.01 1.95 12.66
N VAL A 336 6.79 1.62 11.65
CA VAL A 336 7.75 2.56 11.02
C VAL A 336 7.02 3.65 10.21
N SER A 337 5.75 3.42 9.90
CA SER A 337 4.84 4.41 9.31
C SER A 337 4.01 5.18 10.36
N GLY A 338 4.34 5.04 11.65
CA GLY A 338 3.63 5.65 12.77
C GLY A 338 2.69 4.67 13.48
N LYS A 339 1.87 5.19 14.39
CA LYS A 339 0.89 4.39 15.14
C LYS A 339 -0.14 3.75 14.22
N ILE A 340 -0.47 2.49 14.48
CA ILE A 340 -1.41 1.69 13.69
C ILE A 340 -2.57 1.30 14.60
N LYS A 341 -3.73 1.86 14.31
CA LYS A 341 -5.01 1.51 14.89
C LYS A 341 -6.03 1.44 13.79
N PHE A 342 -6.73 0.32 13.70
CA PHE A 342 -7.78 0.14 12.70
C PHE A 342 -9.14 0.43 13.30
N ASP A 343 -10.00 1.08 12.52
CA ASP A 343 -11.41 1.28 12.84
C ASP A 343 -12.25 0.01 12.62
N GLU A 344 -13.56 0.13 12.79
CA GLU A 344 -14.50 -0.97 12.59
C GLU A 344 -14.51 -1.51 11.15
N LYS A 345 -14.17 -0.67 10.16
CA LYS A 345 -14.11 -1.04 8.75
C LYS A 345 -12.75 -1.61 8.33
N GLY A 346 -11.73 -1.49 9.18
CA GLY A 346 -10.36 -1.90 8.89
C GLY A 346 -9.50 -0.80 8.26
N ASP A 347 -9.92 0.46 8.34
CA ASP A 347 -9.13 1.62 7.92
C ASP A 347 -8.29 2.17 9.08
N ARG A 348 -7.14 2.77 8.75
CA ARG A 348 -6.36 3.59 9.69
C ARG A 348 -6.82 5.05 9.59
N GLU A 349 -6.87 5.72 10.76
CA GLU A 349 -7.02 7.18 10.81
C GLU A 349 -5.68 7.83 10.45
N LEU A 350 -5.49 8.08 9.18
CA LEU A 350 -4.29 8.67 8.62
C LEU A 350 -4.66 9.73 7.58
N ALA A 351 -3.89 10.82 7.51
CA ALA A 351 -4.09 11.90 6.54
C ALA A 351 -2.90 12.02 5.58
N HIS A 352 -3.16 12.56 4.41
CA HIS A 352 -2.12 12.97 3.47
C HIS A 352 -1.67 14.39 3.78
N ILE A 353 -0.37 14.64 3.62
CA ILE A 353 0.17 15.99 3.45
C ILE A 353 0.55 16.19 1.98
N ILE A 354 0.80 17.44 1.63
CA ILE A 354 1.35 17.79 0.31
C ILE A 354 2.87 17.80 0.39
N TRP A 355 3.48 17.09 -0.52
CA TRP A 355 4.91 17.07 -0.75
C TRP A 355 5.27 17.84 -2.00
N LEU A 356 6.45 18.41 -2.03
CA LEU A 356 7.03 19.09 -3.19
C LEU A 356 8.33 18.40 -3.59
N VAL A 357 8.49 18.16 -4.89
CA VAL A 357 9.81 17.79 -5.40
C VAL A 357 10.68 19.04 -5.49
N LYS A 358 11.75 19.06 -4.71
CA LYS A 358 12.72 20.14 -4.65
C LYS A 358 14.14 19.57 -4.53
N ASP A 359 15.05 20.04 -5.36
CA ASP A 359 16.44 19.59 -5.38
C ASP A 359 16.56 18.05 -5.51
N ASN A 360 15.71 17.45 -6.36
CA ASN A 360 15.61 16.00 -6.57
C ASN A 360 15.26 15.18 -5.31
N GLN A 361 14.49 15.78 -4.39
CA GLN A 361 14.01 15.15 -3.16
C GLN A 361 12.53 15.45 -2.95
N PHE A 362 11.83 14.55 -2.26
CA PHE A 362 10.51 14.84 -1.74
C PHE A 362 10.65 15.59 -0.42
N VAL A 363 10.16 16.82 -0.36
CA VAL A 363 10.16 17.63 0.85
C VAL A 363 8.73 17.88 1.32
N PRO A 364 8.41 17.76 2.62
CA PRO A 364 7.11 18.17 3.15
C PRO A 364 6.85 19.63 2.81
N TYR A 365 5.65 19.95 2.35
CA TYR A 365 5.36 21.30 1.87
C TYR A 365 4.19 21.95 2.58
N TRP A 366 3.05 21.26 2.72
CA TRP A 366 1.85 21.84 3.27
C TRP A 366 0.94 20.79 3.91
N ASP A 367 0.29 21.15 5.02
CA ASP A 367 -0.65 20.30 5.74
C ASP A 367 -2.09 20.76 5.48
N PRO A 368 -2.91 19.95 4.76
CA PRO A 368 -4.30 20.29 4.46
C PRO A 368 -5.20 20.41 5.69
N LEU A 369 -4.90 19.70 6.78
CA LEU A 369 -5.70 19.72 8.01
C LEU A 369 -5.51 21.03 8.80
N THR A 370 -4.30 21.54 8.84
CA THR A 370 -3.96 22.74 9.62
C THR A 370 -3.83 23.99 8.77
N GLY A 371 -3.67 23.84 7.45
CA GLY A 371 -3.39 24.94 6.50
C GLY A 371 -1.98 25.53 6.65
N GLN A 372 -1.07 24.83 7.33
CA GLN A 372 0.28 25.30 7.62
C GLN A 372 1.31 24.81 6.61
N ASP A 373 2.31 25.62 6.36
CA ASP A 373 3.53 25.21 5.66
C ASP A 373 4.39 24.33 6.59
N LEU A 374 5.06 23.30 6.01
CA LEU A 374 5.83 22.29 6.72
C LEU A 374 7.33 22.47 6.51
#